data_7540832d606ce663fc1a9f71212db6fa
#
_entry.id   7540832d606ce663fc1a9f71212db6fa
#
_cell.length_a   1.000
_cell.length_b   1.000
_cell.length_c   1.000
_cell.angle_alpha   90.00
_cell.angle_beta   90.00
_cell.angle_gamma   90.00
#
_symmetry.space_group_name_H-M   'P 1'
#
loop_
_entity.id
_entity.type
_entity.pdbx_description
1 polymer ?
#
loop_
_entity_poly.entity_id
_entity_poly.type
_entity_poly.pdbx_seq_one_letter_code
_entity_poly.pdbx_strand_id
1 'polypeptide(L)'
;MYSVYADGVCIYNDAFALDNMKLASPKLTLEDNAAGSFVMTVPPSNLGYSTIIRMVTDIAVHKDGKEIWAGRVLSENEDFYRNRVLTCEGELAFFNDSTQPPAEYAGGTIREYLEAIIAIHNAKVGDNRKFTIGIVTVVDEDFPTYYTNYEKTITILNALVAQYGGHLRVRKEDGIRYLDYLADYPDTCSQTIQFGSNLIEHTKGWDMTEFATVIVPLGNRLDKSKIEALDAYLTVESVNEGSLYVQSSEAVKTYGWIEKTVTWDSISDPEALLEKAKAYLADLQFDNMELEVSALDLHYLNANVEAVKLLDEIRVISRPHGLDRVFPVTKLEIPLDSPENTQFTLGDTVQTSLTSVNNQISAAILEKIEGLPKAHNILKEAKENATQIMTAATTGYITITRDEYGSDTLYISNIRDYTKADKLWKWNMNGLGYSKDYGKTFGLAITMDGSIVADYITTGVLNADVIR
;
A
#
# COMPACT_ATOMS: atom_id res chain seq x y z
N MET A 1 -10.76 18.95 29.20
CA MET A 1 -12.17 18.46 29.31
C MET A 1 -12.60 17.85 27.99
N TYR A 2 -13.03 16.59 28.00
CA TYR A 2 -13.49 15.91 26.79
C TYR A 2 -15.02 15.88 26.69
N SER A 3 -15.52 15.97 25.47
CA SER A 3 -16.93 15.77 25.16
C SER A 3 -17.09 15.04 23.81
N VAL A 4 -18.16 14.27 23.68
CA VAL A 4 -18.49 13.52 22.47
C VAL A 4 -19.86 13.94 21.98
N TYR A 5 -19.96 14.17 20.67
CA TYR A 5 -21.19 14.58 20.01
C TYR A 5 -21.57 13.55 18.94
N ALA A 6 -22.86 13.26 18.84
CA ALA A 6 -23.48 12.48 17.79
C ALA A 6 -24.46 13.38 17.02
N ASP A 7 -24.21 13.67 15.74
CA ASP A 7 -24.96 14.64 14.92
C ASP A 7 -25.23 15.98 15.67
N GLY A 8 -24.20 16.48 16.39
CA GLY A 8 -24.27 17.72 17.16
C GLY A 8 -24.92 17.60 18.52
N VAL A 9 -25.47 16.45 18.89
CA VAL A 9 -26.03 16.19 20.25
C VAL A 9 -24.94 15.68 21.17
N CYS A 10 -24.70 16.35 22.29
CA CYS A 10 -23.72 15.92 23.28
C CYS A 10 -24.20 14.63 23.96
N ILE A 11 -23.42 13.55 23.79
CA ILE A 11 -23.70 12.22 24.37
C ILE A 11 -22.74 11.84 25.51
N TYR A 12 -21.64 12.60 25.66
CA TYR A 12 -20.68 12.43 26.74
C TYR A 12 -20.02 13.76 27.09
N ASN A 13 -19.82 13.98 28.37
CA ASN A 13 -19.04 15.10 28.87
C ASN A 13 -18.41 14.71 30.22
N ASP A 14 -17.07 14.76 30.31
CA ASP A 14 -16.35 14.39 31.52
C ASP A 14 -16.56 15.33 32.71
N ALA A 15 -17.00 16.57 32.46
CA ALA A 15 -17.28 17.55 33.51
C ALA A 15 -18.69 17.39 34.14
N PHE A 16 -19.63 16.71 33.48
CA PHE A 16 -21.02 16.58 33.92
C PHE A 16 -21.39 15.11 34.13
N ALA A 17 -21.58 14.69 35.36
CA ALA A 17 -21.96 13.33 35.74
C ALA A 17 -23.46 13.01 35.50
N LEU A 18 -24.06 13.49 34.40
CA LEU A 18 -25.45 13.17 34.06
C LEU A 18 -25.55 11.74 33.55
N ASP A 19 -26.47 10.94 34.10
CA ASP A 19 -26.59 9.51 33.74
C ASP A 19 -26.91 9.27 32.25
N ASN A 20 -27.60 10.22 31.61
CA ASN A 20 -27.93 10.16 30.20
C ASN A 20 -26.82 10.68 29.24
N MET A 21 -25.68 11.09 29.77
CA MET A 21 -24.49 11.55 29.03
C MET A 21 -23.26 10.78 29.44
N LYS A 22 -23.40 9.52 29.81
CA LYS A 22 -22.27 8.62 30.14
C LYS A 22 -22.01 7.66 29.02
N LEU A 23 -20.74 7.46 28.73
CA LEU A 23 -20.20 6.36 27.90
C LEU A 23 -19.32 5.49 28.80
N ALA A 24 -19.21 4.20 28.49
CA ALA A 24 -18.26 3.35 29.16
C ALA A 24 -17.05 3.10 28.24
N SER A 25 -15.86 3.21 28.83
CA SER A 25 -14.57 3.00 28.16
C SER A 25 -14.44 3.73 26.81
N PRO A 26 -14.74 5.03 26.73
CA PRO A 26 -14.57 5.78 25.49
C PRO A 26 -13.07 5.98 25.21
N LYS A 27 -12.57 5.38 24.12
CA LYS A 27 -11.17 5.40 23.74
C LYS A 27 -10.99 5.95 22.35
N LEU A 28 -10.23 7.04 22.23
CA LEU A 28 -9.81 7.63 20.95
C LEU A 28 -8.39 7.16 20.61
N THR A 29 -8.22 6.63 19.41
CA THR A 29 -6.91 6.29 18.85
C THR A 29 -6.68 7.15 17.62
N LEU A 30 -5.61 7.94 17.65
CA LEU A 30 -5.09 8.72 16.54
C LEU A 30 -3.77 8.09 16.09
N GLU A 31 -3.58 7.96 14.79
CA GLU A 31 -2.39 7.34 14.22
C GLU A 31 -2.03 8.03 12.90
N ASP A 32 -0.75 8.20 12.65
CA ASP A 32 -0.25 8.82 11.42
C ASP A 32 -0.67 8.01 10.18
N ASN A 33 -1.00 8.71 9.12
CA ASN A 33 -1.47 8.13 7.86
C ASN A 33 -2.65 7.16 7.97
N ALA A 34 -3.36 7.18 9.09
CA ALA A 34 -4.55 6.39 9.35
C ALA A 34 -5.77 7.25 9.68
N ALA A 35 -6.95 6.69 9.48
CA ALA A 35 -8.20 7.40 9.82
C ALA A 35 -8.37 7.65 11.33
N GLY A 36 -7.61 6.91 12.16
CA GLY A 36 -7.88 6.84 13.58
C GLY A 36 -9.19 6.11 13.86
N SER A 37 -9.44 5.84 15.14
CA SER A 37 -10.66 5.16 15.56
C SER A 37 -11.16 5.68 16.91
N PHE A 38 -12.47 5.63 17.10
CA PHE A 38 -13.08 5.92 18.40
C PHE A 38 -13.98 4.77 18.80
N VAL A 39 -13.68 4.13 19.91
CA VAL A 39 -14.46 3.02 20.46
C VAL A 39 -15.17 3.50 21.70
N MET A 40 -16.47 3.22 21.81
CA MET A 40 -17.28 3.60 22.97
C MET A 40 -18.38 2.59 23.24
N THR A 41 -18.74 2.44 24.50
CA THR A 41 -19.93 1.67 24.90
C THR A 41 -21.04 2.64 25.31
N VAL A 42 -22.16 2.57 24.61
CA VAL A 42 -23.35 3.41 24.80
C VAL A 42 -24.39 2.63 25.58
N PRO A 43 -24.65 2.97 26.86
CA PRO A 43 -25.70 2.31 27.66
C PRO A 43 -27.10 2.74 27.22
N PRO A 44 -28.15 1.96 27.50
CA PRO A 44 -29.54 2.27 27.13
C PRO A 44 -30.08 3.61 27.65
N SER A 45 -29.49 4.11 28.74
CA SER A 45 -29.85 5.41 29.33
C SER A 45 -29.28 6.62 28.59
N ASN A 46 -28.31 6.41 27.67
CA ASN A 46 -27.62 7.50 26.97
C ASN A 46 -28.53 8.16 25.93
N LEU A 47 -28.43 9.47 25.76
CA LEU A 47 -29.17 10.25 24.75
C LEU A 47 -28.96 9.77 23.33
N GLY A 48 -27.73 9.27 23.01
CA GLY A 48 -27.38 8.76 21.69
C GLY A 48 -27.89 7.34 21.42
N TYR A 49 -28.39 6.63 22.44
CA TYR A 49 -28.67 5.18 22.30
C TYR A 49 -29.60 4.82 21.14
N SER A 50 -30.69 5.58 20.96
CA SER A 50 -31.68 5.30 19.90
C SER A 50 -31.48 6.10 18.62
N THR A 51 -30.60 7.11 18.63
CA THR A 51 -30.41 8.03 17.49
C THR A 51 -29.19 7.70 16.66
N ILE A 52 -28.19 7.01 17.22
CA ILE A 52 -26.97 6.65 16.52
C ILE A 52 -27.25 5.53 15.51
N ILE A 53 -26.99 5.81 14.22
CA ILE A 53 -27.17 4.89 13.10
C ILE A 53 -25.80 4.66 12.43
N ARG A 54 -25.45 3.38 12.19
CA ARG A 54 -24.22 2.99 11.50
C ARG A 54 -24.13 3.62 10.11
N MET A 55 -22.93 4.05 9.72
CA MET A 55 -22.58 4.69 8.45
C MET A 55 -23.28 6.04 8.19
N VAL A 56 -24.19 6.48 9.07
CA VAL A 56 -24.99 7.69 8.91
C VAL A 56 -24.58 8.76 9.93
N THR A 57 -24.62 8.42 11.24
CA THR A 57 -24.37 9.39 12.31
C THR A 57 -22.90 9.81 12.33
N ASP A 58 -22.68 11.13 12.31
CA ASP A 58 -21.36 11.72 12.50
C ASP A 58 -21.05 11.83 13.99
N ILE A 59 -19.89 11.30 14.38
CA ILE A 59 -19.36 11.36 15.74
C ILE A 59 -18.21 12.34 15.78
N ALA A 60 -18.23 13.27 16.73
CA ALA A 60 -17.13 14.22 16.93
C ALA A 60 -16.63 14.15 18.38
N VAL A 61 -15.31 14.13 18.55
CA VAL A 61 -14.65 14.20 19.86
C VAL A 61 -14.02 15.57 20.01
N HIS A 62 -14.36 16.26 21.09
CA HIS A 62 -13.86 17.58 21.41
C HIS A 62 -12.98 17.52 22.66
N LYS A 63 -11.92 18.34 22.67
CA LYS A 63 -11.07 18.65 23.83
C LYS A 63 -11.17 20.15 24.07
N ASP A 64 -11.57 20.56 25.27
CA ASP A 64 -11.72 21.96 25.68
C ASP A 64 -12.59 22.79 24.70
N GLY A 65 -13.66 22.17 24.20
CA GLY A 65 -14.61 22.78 23.26
C GLY A 65 -14.15 22.82 21.80
N LYS A 66 -12.93 22.34 21.50
CA LYS A 66 -12.40 22.26 20.14
C LYS A 66 -12.46 20.83 19.62
N GLU A 67 -12.95 20.63 18.41
CA GLU A 67 -12.92 19.32 17.73
C GLU A 67 -11.47 18.88 17.50
N ILE A 68 -11.17 17.66 17.97
CA ILE A 68 -9.86 17.03 17.77
C ILE A 68 -9.93 15.80 16.86
N TRP A 69 -11.11 15.24 16.69
CA TRP A 69 -11.36 14.11 15.81
C TRP A 69 -12.84 14.06 15.43
N ALA A 70 -13.12 13.65 14.21
CA ALA A 70 -14.47 13.33 13.77
C ALA A 70 -14.45 12.10 12.84
N GLY A 71 -15.61 11.44 12.75
CA GLY A 71 -15.77 10.24 11.96
C GLY A 71 -17.20 9.76 11.97
N ARG A 72 -17.40 8.49 11.61
CA ARG A 72 -18.73 7.84 11.60
C ARG A 72 -18.68 6.48 12.28
N VAL A 73 -19.83 5.98 12.68
CA VAL A 73 -19.97 4.64 13.25
C VAL A 73 -19.83 3.60 12.14
N LEU A 74 -18.78 2.77 12.22
CA LEU A 74 -18.50 1.69 11.27
C LEU A 74 -19.19 0.38 11.66
N SER A 75 -19.01 -0.04 12.92
CA SER A 75 -19.55 -1.31 13.42
C SER A 75 -20.17 -1.18 14.81
N GLU A 76 -21.01 -2.14 15.13
CA GLU A 76 -21.77 -2.18 16.36
C GLU A 76 -21.94 -3.62 16.85
N ASN A 77 -21.74 -3.81 18.15
CA ASN A 77 -22.11 -5.03 18.85
C ASN A 77 -23.01 -4.67 20.05
N GLU A 78 -24.04 -5.45 20.33
CA GLU A 78 -24.89 -5.29 21.51
C GLU A 78 -24.62 -6.42 22.49
N ASP A 79 -24.40 -6.11 23.75
CA ASP A 79 -24.18 -7.09 24.80
C ASP A 79 -25.52 -7.57 25.44
N PHE A 80 -25.43 -8.53 26.37
CA PHE A 80 -26.59 -9.07 27.06
C PHE A 80 -27.40 -8.01 27.83
N TYR A 81 -26.76 -6.96 28.33
CA TYR A 81 -27.38 -5.85 29.05
C TYR A 81 -27.86 -4.74 28.12
N ARG A 82 -27.85 -4.98 26.81
CA ARG A 82 -28.21 -4.05 25.75
C ARG A 82 -27.30 -2.83 25.65
N ASN A 83 -26.09 -2.89 26.19
CA ASN A 83 -25.11 -1.86 25.88
C ASN A 83 -24.62 -2.02 24.44
N ARG A 84 -24.58 -0.92 23.72
CA ARG A 84 -24.09 -0.90 22.33
C ARG A 84 -22.60 -0.54 22.33
N VAL A 85 -21.74 -1.46 21.93
CA VAL A 85 -20.31 -1.22 21.69
C VAL A 85 -20.15 -0.75 20.26
N LEU A 86 -19.79 0.50 20.09
CA LEU A 86 -19.64 1.15 18.79
C LEU A 86 -18.16 1.34 18.48
N THR A 87 -17.76 0.95 17.25
CA THR A 87 -16.46 1.28 16.70
C THR A 87 -16.66 2.29 15.57
N CYS A 88 -16.03 3.45 15.72
CA CYS A 88 -16.09 4.53 14.75
C CYS A 88 -14.77 4.64 13.99
N GLU A 89 -14.83 4.98 12.71
CA GLU A 89 -13.70 5.28 11.86
C GLU A 89 -13.64 6.78 11.55
N GLY A 90 -12.42 7.34 11.49
CA GLY A 90 -12.22 8.75 11.23
C GLY A 90 -12.40 9.16 9.78
N GLU A 91 -12.33 10.45 9.53
CA GLU A 91 -12.71 11.06 8.25
C GLU A 91 -11.85 10.63 7.05
N LEU A 92 -10.57 10.25 7.23
CA LEU A 92 -9.77 9.67 6.15
C LEU A 92 -10.41 8.39 5.58
N ALA A 93 -11.16 7.63 6.39
CA ALA A 93 -11.86 6.44 5.93
C ALA A 93 -12.97 6.74 4.91
N PHE A 94 -13.45 7.99 4.79
CA PHE A 94 -14.46 8.37 3.78
C PHE A 94 -13.96 8.17 2.35
N PHE A 95 -12.65 8.18 2.13
CA PHE A 95 -12.06 7.85 0.84
C PHE A 95 -12.22 6.37 0.41
N ASN A 96 -12.70 5.50 1.32
CA ASN A 96 -13.17 4.16 0.97
C ASN A 96 -14.50 4.14 0.22
N ASP A 97 -15.28 5.24 0.28
CA ASP A 97 -16.63 5.32 -0.28
C ASP A 97 -16.64 5.59 -1.79
N SER A 98 -15.47 5.86 -2.38
CA SER A 98 -15.36 6.14 -3.80
C SER A 98 -14.23 5.35 -4.47
N THR A 99 -14.41 5.03 -5.73
CA THR A 99 -13.41 4.43 -6.61
C THR A 99 -13.05 5.40 -7.71
N GLN A 100 -11.84 5.31 -8.24
CA GLN A 100 -11.36 6.14 -9.34
C GLN A 100 -11.62 5.44 -10.67
N PRO A 101 -12.19 6.10 -11.68
CA PRO A 101 -12.38 5.50 -13.01
C PRO A 101 -11.03 5.32 -13.70
N PRO A 102 -10.95 4.49 -14.76
CA PRO A 102 -9.75 4.41 -15.58
C PRO A 102 -9.39 5.77 -16.15
N ALA A 103 -8.20 6.24 -15.82
CA ALA A 103 -7.67 7.53 -16.29
C ALA A 103 -6.15 7.51 -16.31
N GLU A 104 -5.57 8.39 -17.12
CA GLU A 104 -4.14 8.66 -17.19
C GLU A 104 -3.88 10.10 -16.73
N TYR A 105 -2.90 10.27 -15.85
CA TYR A 105 -2.45 11.53 -15.31
C TYR A 105 -0.97 11.71 -15.65
N ALA A 106 -0.69 12.42 -16.74
CA ALA A 106 0.66 12.64 -17.25
C ALA A 106 1.05 14.10 -17.09
N GLY A 107 2.20 14.34 -16.49
CA GLY A 107 2.71 15.68 -16.19
C GLY A 107 1.91 16.37 -15.09
N GLY A 108 2.48 17.41 -14.51
CA GLY A 108 1.85 18.15 -13.43
C GLY A 108 2.57 17.98 -12.09
N THR A 109 1.85 18.17 -11.02
CA THR A 109 2.35 18.12 -9.64
C THR A 109 1.52 17.14 -8.80
N ILE A 110 2.08 16.68 -7.67
CA ILE A 110 1.35 15.88 -6.67
C ILE A 110 0.06 16.59 -6.24
N ARG A 111 0.09 17.92 -6.07
CA ARG A 111 -1.09 18.73 -5.73
C ARG A 111 -2.18 18.60 -6.81
N GLU A 112 -1.85 18.79 -8.08
CA GLU A 112 -2.83 18.71 -9.17
C GLU A 112 -3.41 17.32 -9.32
N TYR A 113 -2.59 16.30 -9.11
CA TYR A 113 -3.05 14.91 -9.08
C TYR A 113 -4.04 14.67 -7.93
N LEU A 114 -3.72 15.13 -6.72
CA LEU A 114 -4.63 15.04 -5.57
C LEU A 114 -5.94 15.80 -5.82
N GLU A 115 -5.88 16.99 -6.39
CA GLU A 115 -7.08 17.78 -6.72
C GLU A 115 -7.99 17.05 -7.70
N ALA A 116 -7.41 16.39 -8.72
CA ALA A 116 -8.17 15.58 -9.68
C ALA A 116 -8.84 14.36 -9.01
N ILE A 117 -8.10 13.61 -8.19
CA ILE A 117 -8.61 12.44 -7.45
C ILE A 117 -9.72 12.84 -6.48
N ILE A 118 -9.53 13.92 -5.72
CA ILE A 118 -10.51 14.41 -4.76
C ILE A 118 -11.74 14.99 -5.44
N ALA A 119 -11.61 15.62 -6.60
CA ALA A 119 -12.76 16.08 -7.38
C ALA A 119 -13.68 14.91 -7.80
N ILE A 120 -13.10 13.77 -8.19
CA ILE A 120 -13.86 12.55 -8.53
C ILE A 120 -14.53 11.96 -7.28
N HIS A 121 -13.84 11.93 -6.14
CA HIS A 121 -14.43 11.53 -4.87
C HIS A 121 -15.64 12.41 -4.53
N ASN A 122 -15.46 13.73 -4.53
CA ASN A 122 -16.46 14.72 -4.19
C ASN A 122 -17.71 14.67 -5.10
N ALA A 123 -17.54 14.25 -6.36
CA ALA A 123 -18.65 14.08 -7.29
C ALA A 123 -19.55 12.88 -6.95
N LYS A 124 -19.07 11.93 -6.15
CA LYS A 124 -19.75 10.67 -5.82
C LYS A 124 -20.38 10.67 -4.43
N VAL A 125 -19.87 11.49 -3.51
CA VAL A 125 -20.27 11.48 -2.09
C VAL A 125 -21.16 12.68 -1.75
N GLY A 126 -21.89 12.58 -0.64
CA GLY A 126 -22.68 13.70 -0.09
C GLY A 126 -21.79 14.83 0.45
N ASP A 127 -22.38 16.02 0.61
CA ASP A 127 -21.65 17.23 1.02
C ASP A 127 -20.90 17.07 2.35
N ASN A 128 -21.45 16.28 3.27
CA ASN A 128 -20.82 15.97 4.56
C ASN A 128 -19.63 15.01 4.47
N ARG A 129 -19.25 14.55 3.28
CA ARG A 129 -18.12 13.64 3.04
C ARG A 129 -17.08 14.23 2.06
N LYS A 130 -17.29 15.47 1.60
CA LYS A 130 -16.40 16.16 0.66
C LYS A 130 -15.15 16.69 1.34
N PHE A 131 -14.09 16.80 0.55
CA PHE A 131 -12.79 17.36 0.96
C PHE A 131 -12.34 18.46 -0.02
N THR A 132 -11.53 19.35 0.49
CA THR A 132 -10.76 20.31 -0.30
C THR A 132 -9.28 20.03 -0.08
N ILE A 133 -8.44 20.13 -1.11
CA ILE A 133 -7.00 20.02 -0.92
C ILE A 133 -6.50 21.25 -0.16
N GLY A 134 -5.82 20.99 0.93
CA GLY A 134 -5.24 22.00 1.80
C GLY A 134 -3.77 22.26 1.48
N ILE A 135 -2.90 22.03 2.48
CA ILE A 135 -1.45 22.23 2.37
C ILE A 135 -0.84 20.98 1.75
N VAL A 136 -0.08 21.13 0.67
CA VAL A 136 0.71 20.07 0.05
C VAL A 136 2.14 20.54 -0.03
N THR A 137 3.01 19.91 0.77
CA THR A 137 4.46 20.23 0.80
C THR A 137 5.32 19.10 0.24
N VAL A 138 4.73 17.92 0.02
CA VAL A 138 5.39 16.84 -0.72
C VAL A 138 5.49 17.26 -2.19
N VAL A 139 6.70 17.21 -2.73
CA VAL A 139 7.00 17.59 -4.11
C VAL A 139 7.75 16.46 -4.81
N ASP A 140 7.53 16.34 -6.11
CA ASP A 140 8.31 15.51 -7.01
C ASP A 140 8.62 16.35 -8.26
N GLU A 141 9.88 16.53 -8.56
CA GLU A 141 10.34 17.29 -9.74
C GLU A 141 10.10 16.51 -11.04
N ASP A 142 10.10 15.18 -10.95
CA ASP A 142 9.91 14.25 -12.08
C ASP A 142 8.59 13.47 -11.95
N PHE A 143 7.47 14.19 -11.71
CA PHE A 143 6.17 13.57 -11.52
C PHE A 143 5.85 12.54 -12.62
N PRO A 144 5.80 11.23 -12.29
CA PRO A 144 5.59 10.18 -13.27
C PRO A 144 4.15 10.17 -13.79
N THR A 145 3.90 9.43 -14.85
CA THR A 145 2.52 9.18 -15.31
C THR A 145 1.84 8.19 -14.38
N TYR A 146 0.73 8.61 -13.76
CA TYR A 146 -0.12 7.76 -12.94
C TYR A 146 -1.33 7.26 -13.72
N TYR A 147 -1.72 6.05 -13.42
CA TYR A 147 -2.93 5.42 -13.98
C TYR A 147 -3.86 5.04 -12.84
N THR A 148 -5.16 5.24 -13.03
CA THR A 148 -6.20 4.71 -12.16
C THR A 148 -7.03 3.68 -12.89
N ASN A 149 -7.55 2.68 -12.18
CA ASN A 149 -8.32 1.59 -12.79
C ASN A 149 -9.28 0.94 -11.78
N TYR A 150 -10.24 1.72 -11.27
CA TYR A 150 -11.26 1.31 -10.30
C TYR A 150 -10.78 1.06 -8.87
N GLU A 151 -9.55 1.44 -8.52
CA GLU A 151 -9.07 1.44 -7.13
C GLU A 151 -9.91 2.37 -6.26
N LYS A 152 -9.98 2.06 -4.96
CA LYS A 152 -10.53 2.99 -3.98
C LYS A 152 -9.64 4.23 -3.87
N THR A 153 -10.25 5.37 -3.63
CA THR A 153 -9.50 6.63 -3.47
C THR A 153 -8.46 6.54 -2.35
N ILE A 154 -8.79 5.88 -1.22
CA ILE A 154 -7.83 5.66 -0.13
C ILE A 154 -6.60 4.85 -0.55
N THR A 155 -6.76 3.87 -1.44
CA THR A 155 -5.65 3.03 -1.93
C THR A 155 -4.64 3.89 -2.69
N ILE A 156 -5.11 4.86 -3.47
CA ILE A 156 -4.24 5.79 -4.20
C ILE A 156 -3.51 6.73 -3.23
N LEU A 157 -4.20 7.26 -2.22
CA LEU A 157 -3.56 8.10 -1.20
C LEU A 157 -2.47 7.33 -0.45
N ASN A 158 -2.75 6.09 -0.05
CA ASN A 158 -1.76 5.23 0.62
C ASN A 158 -0.58 4.89 -0.30
N ALA A 159 -0.81 4.71 -1.61
CA ALA A 159 0.27 4.49 -2.57
C ALA A 159 1.19 5.72 -2.71
N LEU A 160 0.61 6.94 -2.69
CA LEU A 160 1.41 8.18 -2.67
C LEU A 160 2.27 8.26 -1.41
N VAL A 161 1.70 7.97 -0.23
CA VAL A 161 2.47 7.95 1.03
C VAL A 161 3.56 6.87 0.99
N ALA A 162 3.27 5.68 0.47
CA ALA A 162 4.27 4.62 0.33
C ALA A 162 5.40 4.99 -0.62
N GLN A 163 5.13 5.78 -1.66
CA GLN A 163 6.11 6.19 -2.67
C GLN A 163 6.94 7.39 -2.24
N TYR A 164 6.31 8.40 -1.66
CA TYR A 164 6.94 9.69 -1.36
C TYR A 164 7.17 9.93 0.13
N GLY A 165 6.67 9.04 0.99
CA GLY A 165 6.61 9.32 2.41
C GLY A 165 5.62 10.42 2.75
N GLY A 166 5.85 11.10 3.88
CA GLY A 166 5.03 12.21 4.34
C GLY A 166 3.76 11.78 5.08
N HIS A 167 2.93 12.78 5.43
CA HIS A 167 1.85 12.65 6.38
C HIS A 167 0.54 13.19 5.84
N LEU A 168 -0.51 12.38 5.86
CA LEU A 168 -1.87 12.80 5.54
C LEU A 168 -2.56 13.33 6.80
N ARG A 169 -3.07 14.57 6.73
CA ARG A 169 -3.78 15.20 7.83
C ARG A 169 -5.13 15.72 7.37
N VAL A 170 -6.18 15.40 8.14
CA VAL A 170 -7.49 16.04 7.98
C VAL A 170 -7.63 17.15 9.00
N ARG A 171 -8.02 18.35 8.56
CA ARG A 171 -8.38 19.48 9.42
C ARG A 171 -9.67 20.12 8.95
N LYS A 172 -10.38 20.74 9.88
CA LYS A 172 -11.57 21.53 9.58
C LYS A 172 -11.35 22.99 9.90
N GLU A 173 -11.77 23.85 8.99
CA GLU A 173 -11.72 25.30 9.15
C GLU A 173 -12.95 25.89 8.47
N ASP A 174 -13.69 26.69 9.19
CA ASP A 174 -14.95 27.32 8.73
C ASP A 174 -15.97 26.32 8.13
N GLY A 175 -16.03 25.11 8.66
CA GLY A 175 -16.92 24.05 8.19
C GLY A 175 -16.42 23.32 6.93
N ILE A 176 -15.28 23.72 6.37
CA ILE A 176 -14.65 23.05 5.24
C ILE A 176 -13.66 22.02 5.77
N ARG A 177 -13.70 20.83 5.17
CA ARG A 177 -12.76 19.75 5.47
C ARG A 177 -11.59 19.79 4.48
N TYR A 178 -10.39 19.96 5.00
CA TYR A 178 -9.16 20.00 4.22
C TYR A 178 -8.39 18.71 4.38
N LEU A 179 -7.85 18.20 3.26
CA LEU A 179 -6.83 17.16 3.24
C LEU A 179 -5.48 17.84 2.99
N ASP A 180 -4.60 17.79 3.97
CA ASP A 180 -3.21 18.20 3.84
C ASP A 180 -2.32 16.98 3.55
N TYR A 181 -1.26 17.16 2.76
CA TYR A 181 -0.22 16.17 2.53
C TYR A 181 1.15 16.80 2.78
N LEU A 182 1.72 16.49 3.92
CA LEU A 182 2.90 17.15 4.47
C LEU A 182 4.14 16.28 4.32
N ALA A 183 5.27 16.87 3.88
CA ALA A 183 6.55 16.16 3.75
C ALA A 183 7.19 15.90 5.11
N ASP A 184 7.05 16.86 6.04
CA ASP A 184 7.67 16.83 7.36
C ASP A 184 6.62 17.01 8.46
N TYR A 185 7.03 16.76 9.70
CA TYR A 185 6.20 17.02 10.88
C TYR A 185 5.97 18.53 11.04
N PRO A 186 4.71 18.99 11.15
CA PRO A 186 4.39 20.40 11.01
C PRO A 186 4.73 21.26 12.23
N ASP A 187 4.71 20.67 13.43
CA ASP A 187 4.76 21.41 14.68
C ASP A 187 5.73 20.75 15.68
N THR A 188 6.34 21.55 16.57
CA THR A 188 7.14 21.08 17.68
C THR A 188 6.42 21.38 18.98
N CYS A 189 6.11 20.37 19.79
CA CYS A 189 5.49 20.55 21.09
C CYS A 189 6.46 21.18 22.09
N SER A 190 6.02 22.20 22.78
CA SER A 190 6.83 22.88 23.83
C SER A 190 7.04 22.05 25.07
N GLN A 191 6.26 20.97 25.26
CA GLN A 191 6.44 20.04 26.37
C GLN A 191 7.67 19.15 26.16
N THR A 192 8.20 18.65 27.28
CA THR A 192 9.23 17.62 27.32
C THR A 192 8.71 16.44 28.14
N ILE A 193 8.83 15.22 27.62
CA ILE A 193 8.57 14.00 28.38
C ILE A 193 9.85 13.64 29.14
N GLN A 194 9.80 13.63 30.46
CA GLN A 194 10.99 13.48 31.29
C GLN A 194 10.82 12.45 32.41
N PHE A 195 11.82 11.56 32.54
CA PHE A 195 11.92 10.63 33.66
C PHE A 195 12.02 11.39 35.01
N GLY A 196 11.20 10.95 35.98
CA GLY A 196 11.09 11.61 37.27
C GLY A 196 10.18 12.85 37.27
N SER A 197 9.51 13.16 36.17
CA SER A 197 8.49 14.20 36.02
C SER A 197 7.17 13.61 35.50
N ASN A 198 6.99 13.56 34.23
CA ASN A 198 5.76 13.12 33.59
C ASN A 198 5.89 11.81 32.77
N LEU A 199 7.08 11.24 32.64
CA LEU A 199 7.31 9.91 32.06
C LEU A 199 6.93 8.86 33.10
N ILE A 200 5.93 8.03 32.80
CA ILE A 200 5.44 6.95 33.67
C ILE A 200 6.15 5.65 33.32
N GLU A 201 6.12 5.27 32.07
CA GLU A 201 6.69 4.04 31.56
C GLU A 201 7.19 4.23 30.13
N HIS A 202 8.15 3.45 29.69
CA HIS A 202 8.56 3.39 28.31
C HIS A 202 9.04 2.00 27.92
N THR A 203 8.76 1.61 26.68
CA THR A 203 9.30 0.43 26.04
C THR A 203 10.07 0.88 24.79
N LYS A 204 11.32 0.45 24.68
CA LYS A 204 12.14 0.70 23.50
C LYS A 204 12.11 -0.54 22.60
N GLY A 205 11.72 -0.36 21.37
CA GLY A 205 11.81 -1.36 20.31
C GLY A 205 12.84 -0.94 19.25
N TRP A 206 13.53 -1.90 18.67
CA TRP A 206 14.30 -1.72 17.44
C TRP A 206 13.81 -2.74 16.43
N ASP A 207 13.29 -2.28 15.32
CA ASP A 207 12.99 -3.17 14.22
C ASP A 207 14.09 -3.08 13.15
N MET A 208 14.79 -4.20 12.98
CA MET A 208 15.86 -4.36 11.99
C MET A 208 15.39 -5.12 10.75
N THR A 209 14.09 -5.32 10.58
CA THR A 209 13.51 -6.10 9.46
C THR A 209 13.83 -5.44 8.12
N GLU A 210 13.77 -4.12 8.06
CA GLU A 210 14.07 -3.33 6.85
C GLU A 210 15.51 -2.82 6.81
N PHE A 211 16.31 -3.10 7.85
CA PHE A 211 17.71 -2.65 7.92
C PHE A 211 18.56 -3.27 6.82
N ALA A 212 19.39 -2.44 6.19
CA ALA A 212 20.37 -2.90 5.21
C ALA A 212 21.68 -2.13 5.36
N THR A 213 22.80 -2.80 5.12
CA THR A 213 24.13 -2.20 5.05
C THR A 213 24.60 -1.99 3.62
N VAL A 214 23.89 -2.62 2.68
CA VAL A 214 24.15 -2.59 1.23
C VAL A 214 22.82 -2.57 0.51
N ILE A 215 22.67 -1.72 -0.51
CA ILE A 215 21.51 -1.76 -1.40
C ILE A 215 21.95 -1.93 -2.85
N VAL A 216 21.15 -2.67 -3.60
CA VAL A 216 21.23 -2.78 -5.07
C VAL A 216 20.11 -1.94 -5.64
N PRO A 217 20.40 -0.71 -6.10
CA PRO A 217 19.40 0.17 -6.65
C PRO A 217 19.10 -0.21 -8.10
N LEU A 218 17.82 -0.32 -8.40
CA LEU A 218 17.31 -0.55 -9.74
C LEU A 218 16.44 0.64 -10.15
N GLY A 219 16.69 1.19 -11.33
CA GLY A 219 15.88 2.24 -11.93
C GLY A 219 14.82 1.68 -12.87
N ASN A 220 14.39 2.48 -13.85
CA ASN A 220 13.39 2.08 -14.82
C ASN A 220 13.78 0.82 -15.59
N ARG A 221 12.77 0.10 -16.06
CA ARG A 221 12.92 -1.10 -16.87
C ARG A 221 13.47 -0.75 -18.26
N LEU A 222 14.41 -1.54 -18.75
CA LEU A 222 15.04 -1.36 -20.05
C LEU A 222 14.50 -2.38 -21.06
N ASP A 223 14.44 -1.98 -22.34
CA ASP A 223 13.90 -2.82 -23.43
C ASP A 223 14.73 -4.07 -23.75
N LYS A 224 16.00 -4.13 -23.31
CA LYS A 224 16.90 -5.24 -23.60
C LYS A 224 17.73 -5.63 -22.40
N SER A 225 17.65 -6.90 -22.02
CA SER A 225 18.51 -7.54 -21.05
C SER A 225 19.74 -8.18 -21.71
N LYS A 226 20.85 -8.31 -20.96
CA LYS A 226 22.02 -9.14 -21.34
C LYS A 226 21.64 -10.63 -21.43
N ILE A 227 20.59 -11.04 -20.74
CA ILE A 227 20.02 -12.40 -20.76
C ILE A 227 18.59 -12.27 -21.25
N GLU A 228 18.31 -12.82 -22.43
CA GLU A 228 17.06 -12.64 -23.19
C GLU A 228 15.78 -13.07 -22.40
N ALA A 229 15.93 -13.94 -21.41
CA ALA A 229 14.82 -14.43 -20.58
C ALA A 229 14.59 -13.61 -19.30
N LEU A 230 15.38 -12.56 -19.03
CA LEU A 230 15.30 -11.76 -17.81
C LEU A 230 15.00 -10.31 -18.12
N ASP A 231 14.33 -9.66 -17.18
CA ASP A 231 14.12 -8.21 -17.21
C ASP A 231 15.45 -7.48 -16.98
N ALA A 232 15.63 -6.39 -17.68
CA ALA A 232 16.75 -5.49 -17.47
C ALA A 232 16.26 -4.21 -16.79
N TYR A 233 17.05 -3.73 -15.85
CA TYR A 233 16.80 -2.48 -15.15
C TYR A 233 17.99 -1.54 -15.31
N LEU A 234 17.73 -0.25 -15.22
CA LEU A 234 18.79 0.74 -15.08
C LEU A 234 19.53 0.46 -13.76
N THR A 235 20.86 0.50 -13.80
CA THR A 235 21.72 0.29 -12.62
C THR A 235 22.69 1.45 -12.45
N VAL A 236 23.31 1.54 -11.29
CA VAL A 236 24.33 2.56 -10.98
C VAL A 236 25.73 2.19 -11.45
N GLU A 237 25.92 1.04 -12.12
CA GLU A 237 27.22 0.49 -12.52
C GLU A 237 28.09 1.51 -13.30
N SER A 238 27.48 2.29 -14.19
CA SER A 238 28.17 3.25 -15.05
C SER A 238 28.72 4.47 -14.30
N VAL A 239 28.15 4.84 -13.17
CA VAL A 239 28.45 6.05 -12.37
C VAL A 239 29.00 5.73 -10.99
N ASN A 240 29.09 4.44 -10.64
CA ASN A 240 29.53 3.96 -9.33
C ASN A 240 30.77 3.03 -9.44
N GLU A 241 31.77 3.44 -10.21
CA GLU A 241 33.06 2.74 -10.36
C GLU A 241 32.93 1.26 -10.79
N GLY A 242 31.87 0.92 -11.54
CA GLY A 242 31.57 -0.44 -11.95
C GLY A 242 30.87 -1.29 -10.88
N SER A 243 30.46 -0.72 -9.75
CA SER A 243 29.74 -1.40 -8.70
C SER A 243 28.23 -1.31 -8.93
N LEU A 244 27.52 -2.45 -8.80
CA LEU A 244 26.05 -2.54 -8.90
C LEU A 244 25.35 -2.14 -7.61
N TYR A 245 26.10 -1.96 -6.51
CA TYR A 245 25.53 -1.71 -5.18
C TYR A 245 26.12 -0.46 -4.53
N VAL A 246 25.39 0.10 -3.60
CA VAL A 246 25.84 1.18 -2.69
C VAL A 246 25.94 0.60 -1.29
N GLN A 247 27.05 0.85 -0.60
CA GLN A 247 27.28 0.33 0.75
C GLN A 247 27.70 1.43 1.73
N SER A 248 27.33 1.24 2.99
CA SER A 248 27.92 1.98 4.12
C SER A 248 29.06 1.14 4.72
N SER A 249 30.29 1.56 4.50
CA SER A 249 31.47 0.83 5.00
C SER A 249 31.48 0.74 6.53
N GLU A 250 30.92 1.71 7.24
CA GLU A 250 30.81 1.72 8.70
C GLU A 250 29.77 0.71 9.19
N ALA A 251 28.58 0.69 8.56
CA ALA A 251 27.54 -0.27 8.90
C ALA A 251 27.96 -1.71 8.54
N VAL A 252 28.58 -1.93 7.40
CA VAL A 252 29.11 -3.26 7.02
C VAL A 252 30.15 -3.74 8.03
N LYS A 253 31.02 -2.85 8.55
CA LYS A 253 32.00 -3.22 9.56
C LYS A 253 31.36 -3.64 10.87
N THR A 254 30.24 -3.02 11.24
CA THR A 254 29.54 -3.25 12.52
C THR A 254 28.60 -4.44 12.47
N TYR A 255 27.78 -4.53 11.41
CA TYR A 255 26.66 -5.48 11.29
C TYR A 255 26.88 -6.56 10.24
N GLY A 256 27.96 -6.46 9.45
CA GLY A 256 28.20 -7.36 8.33
C GLY A 256 27.49 -6.94 7.04
N TRP A 257 27.52 -7.83 6.04
CA TRP A 257 26.89 -7.61 4.75
C TRP A 257 25.42 -8.00 4.81
N ILE A 258 24.53 -7.03 4.77
CA ILE A 258 23.07 -7.18 4.73
C ILE A 258 22.58 -6.43 3.50
N GLU A 259 22.16 -7.17 2.48
CA GLU A 259 21.85 -6.63 1.16
C GLU A 259 20.34 -6.57 0.94
N LYS A 260 19.87 -5.46 0.38
CA LYS A 260 18.49 -5.24 -0.03
C LYS A 260 18.46 -4.70 -1.46
N THR A 261 17.55 -5.21 -2.29
CA THR A 261 17.26 -4.64 -3.61
C THR A 261 16.10 -3.66 -3.50
N VAL A 262 16.28 -2.48 -4.09
CA VAL A 262 15.25 -1.43 -4.11
C VAL A 262 15.07 -0.94 -5.54
N THR A 263 13.82 -0.87 -6.01
CA THR A 263 13.49 -0.47 -7.38
C THR A 263 12.78 0.89 -7.37
N TRP A 264 13.26 1.81 -8.21
CA TRP A 264 12.63 3.11 -8.48
C TRP A 264 12.34 3.23 -9.98
N ASP A 265 11.20 2.69 -10.40
CA ASP A 265 10.81 2.57 -11.81
C ASP A 265 10.70 3.91 -12.55
N SER A 266 10.53 5.02 -11.82
CA SER A 266 10.48 6.37 -12.39
C SER A 266 11.85 6.97 -12.71
N ILE A 267 12.94 6.42 -12.19
CA ILE A 267 14.28 6.99 -12.37
C ILE A 267 14.93 6.40 -13.60
N SER A 268 15.21 7.27 -14.59
CA SER A 268 15.84 6.92 -15.87
C SER A 268 17.31 7.39 -16.00
N ASP A 269 17.81 8.13 -15.01
CA ASP A 269 19.19 8.63 -14.98
C ASP A 269 20.03 7.90 -13.92
N PRO A 270 21.21 7.33 -14.26
CA PRO A 270 22.04 6.61 -13.31
C PRO A 270 22.60 7.47 -12.17
N GLU A 271 22.87 8.76 -12.41
CA GLU A 271 23.39 9.66 -11.38
C GLU A 271 22.30 9.97 -10.33
N ALA A 272 21.08 10.28 -10.79
CA ALA A 272 19.93 10.47 -9.93
C ALA A 272 19.61 9.19 -9.12
N LEU A 273 19.71 8.02 -9.74
CA LEU A 273 19.55 6.72 -9.07
C LEU A 273 20.60 6.53 -7.96
N LEU A 274 21.86 6.88 -8.22
CA LEU A 274 22.93 6.77 -7.23
C LEU A 274 22.72 7.70 -6.03
N GLU A 275 22.35 8.94 -6.27
CA GLU A 275 22.07 9.91 -5.20
C GLU A 275 20.84 9.48 -4.35
N LYS A 276 19.77 9.04 -5.00
CA LYS A 276 18.59 8.49 -4.30
C LYS A 276 18.95 7.26 -3.46
N ALA A 277 19.79 6.39 -4.00
CA ALA A 277 20.26 5.19 -3.32
C ALA A 277 21.10 5.51 -2.08
N LYS A 278 21.99 6.49 -2.16
CA LYS A 278 22.80 6.93 -1.02
C LYS A 278 21.94 7.54 0.09
N ALA A 279 20.97 8.39 -0.27
CA ALA A 279 20.05 8.99 0.68
C ALA A 279 19.22 7.91 1.38
N TYR A 280 18.62 6.99 0.61
CA TYR A 280 17.83 5.88 1.16
C TYR A 280 18.64 4.95 2.07
N LEU A 281 19.88 4.62 1.70
CA LEU A 281 20.76 3.81 2.55
C LEU A 281 21.12 4.53 3.85
N ALA A 282 21.31 5.85 3.80
CA ALA A 282 21.54 6.65 4.99
C ALA A 282 20.33 6.60 5.94
N ASP A 283 19.11 6.77 5.40
CA ASP A 283 17.89 6.71 6.20
C ASP A 283 17.68 5.33 6.85
N LEU A 284 17.96 4.24 6.12
CA LEU A 284 17.86 2.87 6.66
C LEU A 284 18.83 2.59 7.82
N GLN A 285 19.89 3.37 7.96
CA GLN A 285 20.91 3.18 9.01
C GLN A 285 20.69 4.06 10.23
N PHE A 286 19.81 5.06 10.13
CA PHE A 286 19.39 5.82 11.29
C PHE A 286 18.42 4.97 12.10
N ASP A 287 18.75 4.80 13.38
CA ASP A 287 17.99 4.17 14.44
C ASP A 287 16.47 4.18 14.23
N ASN A 288 15.93 3.14 13.64
CA ASN A 288 14.49 2.84 13.64
C ASN A 288 14.08 2.45 15.06
N MET A 289 14.17 3.41 15.98
CA MET A 289 13.79 3.22 17.37
C MET A 289 12.35 3.66 17.54
N GLU A 290 11.47 2.69 17.72
CA GLU A 290 10.12 2.93 18.20
C GLU A 290 10.16 3.06 19.73
N LEU A 291 9.52 4.09 20.24
CA LEU A 291 9.43 4.35 21.66
C LEU A 291 7.96 4.45 22.08
N GLU A 292 7.44 3.37 22.65
CA GLU A 292 6.16 3.45 23.34
C GLU A 292 6.35 4.11 24.70
N VAL A 293 5.59 5.14 24.96
CA VAL A 293 5.69 5.94 26.18
C VAL A 293 4.32 6.10 26.81
N SER A 294 4.20 5.74 28.07
CA SER A 294 3.12 6.21 28.92
C SER A 294 3.60 7.46 29.64
N ALA A 295 2.99 8.59 29.35
CA ALA A 295 3.35 9.86 29.95
C ALA A 295 2.11 10.70 30.25
N LEU A 296 2.19 11.51 31.29
CA LEU A 296 1.16 12.49 31.59
C LEU A 296 1.38 13.73 30.71
N ASP A 297 0.37 14.06 29.90
CA ASP A 297 0.32 15.33 29.21
C ASP A 297 0.09 16.45 30.25
N LEU A 298 1.11 17.28 30.44
CA LEU A 298 1.10 18.34 31.45
C LEU A 298 0.01 19.39 31.24
N HIS A 299 -0.59 19.42 30.07
CA HIS A 299 -1.78 20.24 29.79
C HIS A 299 -2.94 19.95 30.77
N TYR A 300 -3.07 18.70 31.24
CA TYR A 300 -4.12 18.35 32.24
C TYR A 300 -3.88 18.98 33.60
N LEU A 301 -2.62 19.23 33.97
CA LEU A 301 -2.28 19.89 35.22
C LEU A 301 -2.32 21.42 35.09
N ASN A 302 -2.04 21.94 33.92
CA ASN A 302 -2.00 23.36 33.64
C ASN A 302 -2.41 23.64 32.19
N ALA A 303 -3.60 24.18 31.99
CA ALA A 303 -4.17 24.51 30.68
C ALA A 303 -3.34 25.54 29.86
N ASN A 304 -2.39 26.24 30.50
CA ASN A 304 -1.47 27.12 29.77
C ASN A 304 -0.30 26.37 29.10
N VAL A 305 -0.11 25.10 29.43
CA VAL A 305 0.85 24.24 28.75
C VAL A 305 0.18 23.73 27.47
N GLU A 306 0.88 23.77 26.36
CA GLU A 306 0.36 23.25 25.08
C GLU A 306 0.08 21.75 25.18
N ALA A 307 -1.05 21.30 24.67
CA ALA A 307 -1.38 19.87 24.64
C ALA A 307 -0.58 19.16 23.53
N VAL A 308 -0.16 17.94 23.80
CA VAL A 308 0.51 17.08 22.80
C VAL A 308 -0.51 16.65 21.72
N LYS A 309 -0.14 16.79 20.47
CA LYS A 309 -0.97 16.42 19.30
C LYS A 309 -0.27 15.34 18.46
N LEU A 310 -1.04 14.67 17.64
CA LEU A 310 -0.50 13.80 16.60
C LEU A 310 0.33 14.64 15.62
N LEU A 311 1.46 14.11 15.16
CA LEU A 311 2.44 14.74 14.30
C LEU A 311 3.23 15.89 14.94
N ASP A 312 3.12 16.12 16.24
CA ASP A 312 4.04 17.00 16.95
C ASP A 312 5.41 16.31 17.12
N GLU A 313 6.49 17.06 17.03
CA GLU A 313 7.79 16.62 17.52
C GLU A 313 7.93 16.94 19.02
N ILE A 314 8.28 15.94 19.83
CA ILE A 314 8.42 16.09 21.29
C ILE A 314 9.77 15.57 21.77
N ARG A 315 10.42 16.30 22.68
CA ARG A 315 11.67 15.87 23.30
C ARG A 315 11.41 14.90 24.45
N VAL A 316 12.12 13.79 24.43
CA VAL A 316 12.08 12.78 25.51
C VAL A 316 13.43 12.71 26.19
N ILE A 317 13.45 12.87 27.53
CA ILE A 317 14.64 12.85 28.34
C ILE A 317 14.50 11.77 29.41
N SER A 318 15.41 10.79 29.36
CA SER A 318 15.58 9.81 30.44
C SER A 318 17.05 9.48 30.61
N ARG A 319 17.73 10.25 31.42
CA ARG A 319 19.19 10.10 31.70
C ARG A 319 19.55 8.68 32.14
N PRO A 320 18.81 8.04 33.10
CA PRO A 320 19.12 6.67 33.51
C PRO A 320 19.11 5.65 32.36
N HIS A 321 18.36 5.93 31.30
CA HIS A 321 18.20 5.04 30.13
C HIS A 321 18.97 5.52 28.90
N GLY A 322 19.83 6.57 29.06
CA GLY A 322 20.62 7.13 27.96
C GLY A 322 19.80 7.78 26.87
N LEU A 323 18.61 8.32 27.20
CA LEU A 323 17.66 8.89 26.24
C LEU A 323 17.61 10.41 26.42
N ASP A 324 17.94 11.15 25.36
CA ASP A 324 17.75 12.60 25.23
C ASP A 324 17.64 12.90 23.73
N ARG A 325 16.42 12.83 23.19
CA ARG A 325 16.18 12.96 21.77
C ARG A 325 14.79 13.53 21.52
N VAL A 326 14.61 14.15 20.34
CA VAL A 326 13.31 14.54 19.79
C VAL A 326 12.73 13.41 18.98
N PHE A 327 11.45 13.13 19.17
CA PHE A 327 10.70 12.12 18.44
C PHE A 327 9.40 12.69 17.93
N PRO A 328 8.94 12.30 16.74
CA PRO A 328 7.59 12.59 16.31
C PRO A 328 6.57 11.74 17.07
N VAL A 329 5.40 12.32 17.31
CA VAL A 329 4.24 11.63 17.88
C VAL A 329 3.47 10.97 16.75
N THR A 330 3.63 9.67 16.58
CA THR A 330 3.04 8.91 15.46
C THR A 330 1.73 8.23 15.83
N LYS A 331 1.48 8.01 17.13
CA LYS A 331 0.22 7.48 17.61
C LYS A 331 -0.13 8.01 19.00
N LEU A 332 -1.43 8.25 19.23
CA LEU A 332 -2.00 8.63 20.51
C LEU A 332 -3.18 7.71 20.84
N GLU A 333 -3.18 7.13 22.02
CA GLU A 333 -4.32 6.37 22.57
C GLU A 333 -4.84 7.08 23.81
N ILE A 334 -6.02 7.67 23.70
CA ILE A 334 -6.60 8.57 24.70
C ILE A 334 -7.87 7.94 25.27
N PRO A 335 -7.84 7.37 26.48
CA PRO A 335 -9.06 7.03 27.20
C PRO A 335 -9.72 8.33 27.71
N LEU A 336 -10.92 8.67 27.21
CA LEU A 336 -11.54 9.97 27.53
C LEU A 336 -12.07 10.04 28.96
N ASP A 337 -12.29 8.90 29.61
CA ASP A 337 -12.72 8.77 31.01
C ASP A 337 -11.54 8.76 32.01
N SER A 338 -10.33 8.62 31.52
CA SER A 338 -9.09 8.61 32.31
C SER A 338 -7.90 9.13 31.47
N PRO A 339 -7.97 10.40 31.02
CA PRO A 339 -7.02 10.94 30.04
C PRO A 339 -5.59 11.06 30.55
N GLU A 340 -5.38 10.95 31.86
CA GLU A 340 -4.06 10.81 32.48
C GLU A 340 -3.33 9.52 32.10
N ASN A 341 -4.06 8.53 31.59
CA ASN A 341 -3.53 7.26 31.09
C ASN A 341 -3.30 7.28 29.57
N THR A 342 -3.17 8.46 28.97
CA THR A 342 -2.84 8.58 27.54
C THR A 342 -1.50 7.91 27.24
N GLN A 343 -1.50 7.09 26.19
CA GLN A 343 -0.28 6.44 25.67
C GLN A 343 0.15 7.13 24.39
N PHE A 344 1.46 7.29 24.24
CA PHE A 344 2.10 7.90 23.08
C PHE A 344 3.00 6.86 22.41
N THR A 345 2.88 6.69 21.12
CA THR A 345 3.92 6.04 20.32
C THR A 345 4.73 7.15 19.65
N LEU A 346 6.03 7.10 19.83
CA LEU A 346 6.98 8.10 19.38
C LEU A 346 8.02 7.46 18.47
N GLY A 347 8.47 8.18 17.46
CA GLY A 347 9.42 7.69 16.47
C GLY A 347 8.75 7.20 15.19
N ASP A 348 9.55 6.86 14.21
CA ASP A 348 9.04 6.30 12.99
C ASP A 348 8.39 4.95 13.33
N THR A 349 7.10 4.84 13.10
CA THR A 349 6.44 3.56 13.14
C THR A 349 6.97 2.75 11.97
N VAL A 350 7.95 1.91 12.23
CA VAL A 350 8.14 0.75 11.37
C VAL A 350 6.85 -0.05 11.52
N GLN A 351 6.03 0.00 10.46
CA GLN A 351 4.72 -0.64 10.47
C GLN A 351 4.88 -2.16 10.56
N THR A 352 5.11 -2.68 11.75
CA THR A 352 5.20 -4.11 12.07
C THR A 352 3.90 -4.68 12.60
N SER A 353 2.77 -4.02 12.35
CA SER A 353 1.51 -4.71 12.58
C SER A 353 1.35 -5.85 11.57
N LEU A 354 0.83 -7.01 12.03
CA LEU A 354 0.43 -8.13 11.14
C LEU A 354 -0.46 -7.65 9.97
N THR A 355 -1.15 -6.53 10.15
CA THR A 355 -1.95 -5.85 9.12
C THR A 355 -1.06 -5.15 8.10
N SER A 356 0.08 -4.55 8.50
CA SER A 356 1.01 -3.92 7.56
C SER A 356 1.86 -4.95 6.83
N VAL A 357 2.28 -6.03 7.51
CA VAL A 357 2.92 -7.18 6.85
C VAL A 357 1.96 -7.83 5.84
N ASN A 358 0.68 -7.99 6.18
CA ASN A 358 -0.34 -8.44 5.22
C ASN A 358 -0.60 -7.42 4.11
N ASN A 359 -0.56 -6.13 4.39
CA ASN A 359 -0.70 -5.09 3.37
C ASN A 359 0.55 -5.00 2.48
N GLN A 360 1.75 -5.15 3.02
CA GLN A 360 3.00 -5.23 2.24
C GLN A 360 3.07 -6.51 1.41
N ILE A 361 2.66 -7.66 1.96
CA ILE A 361 2.53 -8.91 1.20
C ILE A 361 1.45 -8.77 0.13
N SER A 362 0.32 -8.12 0.43
CA SER A 362 -0.74 -7.86 -0.54
C SER A 362 -0.31 -6.85 -1.60
N ALA A 363 0.43 -5.81 -1.24
CA ALA A 363 1.01 -4.85 -2.17
C ALA A 363 2.09 -5.50 -3.05
N ALA A 364 2.99 -6.30 -2.49
CA ALA A 364 4.00 -7.05 -3.24
C ALA A 364 3.37 -8.15 -4.14
N ILE A 365 2.24 -8.74 -3.74
CA ILE A 365 1.47 -9.66 -4.56
C ILE A 365 0.74 -8.89 -5.67
N LEU A 366 0.15 -7.74 -5.37
CA LEU A 366 -0.49 -6.85 -6.36
C LEU A 366 0.53 -6.32 -7.36
N GLU A 367 1.70 -5.88 -6.91
CA GLU A 367 2.81 -5.45 -7.76
C GLU A 367 3.29 -6.59 -8.68
N LYS A 368 3.44 -7.82 -8.15
CA LYS A 368 3.72 -9.00 -8.98
C LYS A 368 2.59 -9.34 -9.94
N ILE A 369 1.33 -9.13 -9.55
CA ILE A 369 0.16 -9.35 -10.41
C ILE A 369 0.04 -8.24 -11.45
N GLU A 370 0.36 -6.99 -11.11
CA GLU A 370 0.36 -5.85 -12.03
C GLU A 370 1.55 -5.88 -13.00
N GLY A 371 2.69 -6.38 -12.55
CA GLY A 371 3.86 -6.65 -13.40
C GLY A 371 3.71 -7.88 -14.30
N LEU A 372 2.68 -8.72 -14.09
CA LEU A 372 2.36 -9.77 -15.05
C LEU A 372 1.74 -9.12 -16.30
N PRO A 373 2.27 -9.41 -17.52
CA PRO A 373 1.66 -8.96 -18.75
C PRO A 373 0.17 -9.30 -18.72
N LYS A 374 -0.69 -8.30 -18.86
CA LYS A 374 -2.16 -8.53 -18.84
C LYS A 374 -2.46 -9.65 -19.83
N ALA A 375 -3.24 -10.66 -19.43
CA ALA A 375 -3.54 -11.83 -20.25
C ALA A 375 -4.03 -11.45 -21.68
N HIS A 376 -4.64 -10.28 -21.81
CA HIS A 376 -5.05 -9.69 -23.09
C HIS A 376 -3.86 -9.29 -23.97
N ASN A 377 -2.76 -8.76 -23.40
CA ASN A 377 -1.57 -8.38 -24.16
C ASN A 377 -0.79 -9.62 -24.61
N ILE A 378 -0.64 -10.62 -23.73
CA ILE A 378 -0.03 -11.90 -24.07
C ILE A 378 -0.81 -12.57 -25.22
N LEU A 379 -2.14 -12.57 -25.14
CA LEU A 379 -2.98 -13.14 -26.18
C LEU A 379 -2.91 -12.34 -27.49
N LYS A 380 -2.84 -11.01 -27.42
CA LYS A 380 -2.69 -10.14 -28.58
C LYS A 380 -1.35 -10.38 -29.26
N GLU A 381 -0.25 -10.36 -28.55
CA GLU A 381 1.09 -10.65 -29.07
C GLU A 381 1.19 -12.07 -29.64
N ALA A 382 0.62 -13.06 -28.95
CA ALA A 382 0.58 -14.43 -29.45
C ALA A 382 -0.23 -14.56 -30.74
N LYS A 383 -1.36 -13.85 -30.89
CA LYS A 383 -2.14 -13.80 -32.13
C LYS A 383 -1.39 -13.09 -33.26
N GLU A 384 -0.72 -11.97 -32.98
CA GLU A 384 0.06 -11.22 -33.95
C GLU A 384 1.24 -12.07 -34.45
N ASN A 385 1.97 -12.69 -33.53
CA ASN A 385 3.10 -13.57 -33.85
C ASN A 385 2.65 -14.81 -34.65
N ALA A 386 1.59 -15.47 -34.22
CA ALA A 386 1.01 -16.59 -34.97
C ALA A 386 0.56 -16.17 -36.38
N THR A 387 -0.06 -14.99 -36.51
CA THR A 387 -0.48 -14.44 -37.81
C THR A 387 0.72 -14.15 -38.70
N GLN A 388 1.78 -13.52 -38.18
CA GLN A 388 3.01 -13.28 -38.94
C GLN A 388 3.65 -14.57 -39.42
N ILE A 389 3.76 -15.58 -38.55
CA ILE A 389 4.34 -16.89 -38.91
C ILE A 389 3.50 -17.59 -39.98
N MET A 390 2.17 -17.55 -39.86
CA MET A 390 1.26 -18.23 -40.82
C MET A 390 1.17 -17.53 -42.15
N THR A 391 1.35 -16.18 -42.19
CA THR A 391 1.28 -15.39 -43.43
C THR A 391 2.65 -15.19 -44.10
N ALA A 392 3.74 -15.47 -43.38
CA ALA A 392 5.06 -15.42 -43.99
C ALA A 392 5.19 -16.41 -45.17
N ALA A 393 5.71 -15.94 -46.27
CA ALA A 393 5.96 -16.81 -47.42
C ALA A 393 7.04 -17.86 -47.10
N THR A 394 6.61 -19.10 -46.88
CA THR A 394 7.48 -20.21 -46.57
C THR A 394 7.32 -21.32 -47.60
N THR A 395 8.44 -22.02 -47.91
CA THR A 395 8.39 -23.26 -48.67
C THR A 395 7.99 -24.39 -47.73
N GLY A 396 6.86 -25.02 -48.03
CA GLY A 396 6.36 -26.20 -47.32
C GLY A 396 5.98 -27.31 -48.29
N TYR A 397 6.04 -28.54 -47.86
CA TYR A 397 5.74 -29.71 -48.66
C TYR A 397 4.62 -30.48 -47.97
N ILE A 398 3.61 -30.90 -48.77
CA ILE A 398 2.53 -31.77 -48.31
C ILE A 398 2.77 -33.15 -48.91
N THR A 399 2.82 -34.17 -48.05
CA THR A 399 2.96 -35.57 -48.47
C THR A 399 1.84 -36.36 -47.83
N ILE A 400 1.14 -37.15 -48.66
CA ILE A 400 0.14 -38.08 -48.17
C ILE A 400 0.67 -39.50 -48.40
N THR A 401 0.70 -40.29 -47.36
CA THR A 401 1.09 -41.70 -47.40
C THR A 401 -0.06 -42.57 -47.02
N ARG A 402 -0.09 -43.76 -47.58
CA ARG A 402 -1.05 -44.82 -47.20
C ARG A 402 -0.27 -45.99 -46.66
N ASP A 403 -0.65 -46.50 -45.51
CA ASP A 403 -0.05 -47.68 -44.94
C ASP A 403 -0.62 -48.97 -45.56
N GLU A 404 -0.06 -50.14 -45.14
CA GLU A 404 -0.48 -51.44 -45.62
C GLU A 404 -1.88 -51.80 -45.26
N TYR A 405 -2.51 -51.13 -44.26
CA TYR A 405 -3.88 -51.30 -43.82
C TYR A 405 -4.88 -50.31 -44.49
N GLY A 406 -4.35 -49.49 -45.37
CA GLY A 406 -5.17 -48.52 -46.13
C GLY A 406 -5.40 -47.20 -45.39
N SER A 407 -4.76 -46.93 -44.25
CA SER A 407 -4.89 -45.69 -43.54
C SER A 407 -4.04 -44.58 -44.15
N ASP A 408 -4.68 -43.43 -44.38
CA ASP A 408 -4.00 -42.26 -44.94
C ASP A 408 -3.41 -41.40 -43.79
N THR A 409 -2.17 -40.93 -44.00
CA THR A 409 -1.51 -39.95 -43.13
C THR A 409 -1.03 -38.77 -43.98
N LEU A 410 -1.39 -37.57 -43.53
CA LEU A 410 -0.93 -36.31 -44.13
C LEU A 410 0.25 -35.76 -43.31
N TYR A 411 1.30 -35.43 -44.00
CA TYR A 411 2.49 -34.74 -43.44
C TYR A 411 2.64 -33.37 -44.08
N ILE A 412 2.89 -32.35 -43.24
CA ILE A 412 3.31 -31.02 -43.70
C ILE A 412 4.72 -30.79 -43.13
N SER A 413 5.70 -30.59 -44.02
CA SER A 413 7.11 -30.55 -43.62
C SER A 413 7.83 -29.38 -44.25
N ASN A 414 8.90 -28.92 -43.63
CA ASN A 414 9.76 -27.84 -44.11
C ASN A 414 10.73 -28.29 -45.25
N ILE A 415 10.92 -29.60 -45.44
CA ILE A 415 11.72 -30.17 -46.51
C ILE A 415 10.93 -31.29 -47.23
N ARG A 416 11.31 -31.60 -48.47
CA ARG A 416 10.60 -32.56 -49.31
C ARG A 416 10.58 -33.99 -48.77
N ASP A 417 11.64 -34.40 -48.11
CA ASP A 417 11.73 -35.71 -47.44
C ASP A 417 11.23 -35.57 -46.01
N TYR A 418 9.95 -35.82 -45.79
CA TYR A 418 9.33 -35.66 -44.47
C TYR A 418 9.99 -36.50 -43.35
N THR A 419 10.69 -37.61 -43.70
CA THR A 419 11.38 -38.48 -42.74
C THR A 419 12.62 -37.82 -42.14
N LYS A 420 13.09 -36.75 -42.74
CA LYS A 420 14.25 -35.95 -42.32
C LYS A 420 13.90 -34.53 -41.91
N ALA A 421 12.59 -34.24 -41.80
CA ALA A 421 12.11 -32.92 -41.47
C ALA A 421 12.19 -32.65 -39.98
N ASP A 422 12.85 -31.56 -39.58
CA ASP A 422 12.94 -31.08 -38.19
C ASP A 422 11.73 -30.19 -37.80
N LYS A 423 10.84 -29.89 -38.77
CA LYS A 423 9.53 -29.22 -38.56
C LYS A 423 8.48 -30.02 -39.32
N LEU A 424 7.75 -30.84 -38.58
CA LEU A 424 6.81 -31.79 -39.13
C LEU A 424 5.46 -31.78 -38.44
N TRP A 425 4.41 -31.52 -39.18
CA TRP A 425 3.05 -31.81 -38.79
C TRP A 425 2.65 -33.18 -39.33
N LYS A 426 2.01 -33.97 -38.48
CA LYS A 426 1.42 -35.27 -38.82
C LYS A 426 -0.07 -35.25 -38.47
N TRP A 427 -0.92 -35.58 -39.43
CA TRP A 427 -2.36 -35.70 -39.25
C TRP A 427 -2.85 -37.03 -39.81
N ASN A 428 -3.43 -37.84 -38.95
CA ASN A 428 -4.03 -39.11 -39.30
C ASN A 428 -5.21 -39.44 -38.39
N MET A 429 -5.74 -40.66 -38.45
CA MET A 429 -6.88 -41.07 -37.63
C MET A 429 -6.65 -40.95 -36.12
N ASN A 430 -5.40 -41.01 -35.64
CA ASN A 430 -5.07 -40.92 -34.21
C ASN A 430 -4.94 -39.47 -33.71
N GLY A 431 -4.98 -38.48 -34.59
CA GLY A 431 -4.93 -37.05 -34.23
C GLY A 431 -4.00 -36.22 -35.11
N LEU A 432 -3.76 -35.00 -34.65
CA LEU A 432 -2.89 -34.00 -35.24
C LEU A 432 -1.74 -33.71 -34.29
N GLY A 433 -0.46 -33.81 -34.72
CA GLY A 433 0.69 -33.54 -33.88
C GLY A 433 1.80 -32.81 -34.61
N TYR A 434 2.59 -32.02 -33.86
CA TYR A 434 3.78 -31.32 -34.30
C TYR A 434 5.06 -31.91 -33.69
N SER A 435 6.05 -32.17 -34.51
CA SER A 435 7.34 -32.74 -34.12
C SER A 435 8.48 -31.84 -34.58
N LYS A 436 9.50 -31.75 -33.71
CA LYS A 436 10.80 -31.07 -33.98
C LYS A 436 11.98 -32.06 -34.11
N ASP A 437 11.73 -33.34 -33.98
CA ASP A 437 12.71 -34.40 -33.91
C ASP A 437 12.50 -35.53 -34.92
N TYR A 438 12.15 -35.16 -36.13
CA TYR A 438 11.97 -36.10 -37.25
C TYR A 438 10.79 -37.06 -37.07
N GLY A 439 9.75 -36.61 -36.33
CA GLY A 439 8.55 -37.43 -36.08
C GLY A 439 8.70 -38.49 -34.99
N LYS A 440 9.73 -38.40 -34.15
CA LYS A 440 9.95 -39.34 -33.02
C LYS A 440 9.08 -39.03 -31.86
N THR A 441 8.94 -37.71 -31.50
CA THR A 441 8.05 -37.25 -30.44
C THR A 441 7.18 -36.08 -30.93
N PHE A 442 6.04 -35.89 -30.27
CA PHE A 442 5.10 -34.83 -30.60
C PHE A 442 4.83 -34.00 -29.35
N GLY A 443 5.52 -32.85 -29.21
CA GLY A 443 5.41 -31.94 -28.08
C GLY A 443 4.11 -31.09 -28.11
N LEU A 444 3.47 -30.99 -29.27
CA LEU A 444 2.12 -30.47 -29.44
C LEU A 444 1.29 -31.51 -30.15
N ALA A 445 0.18 -31.95 -29.57
CA ALA A 445 -0.72 -32.89 -30.21
C ALA A 445 -2.18 -32.70 -29.74
N ILE A 446 -3.11 -32.98 -30.66
CA ILE A 446 -4.52 -33.18 -30.37
C ILE A 446 -4.82 -34.62 -30.76
N THR A 447 -5.05 -35.49 -29.78
CA THR A 447 -5.26 -36.92 -30.00
C THR A 447 -6.72 -37.25 -30.20
N MET A 448 -7.02 -38.40 -30.79
CA MET A 448 -8.37 -38.80 -31.15
C MET A 448 -9.29 -39.07 -29.96
N ASP A 449 -8.75 -39.28 -28.78
CA ASP A 449 -9.48 -39.37 -27.51
C ASP A 449 -9.85 -37.98 -26.92
N GLY A 450 -9.49 -36.88 -27.60
CA GLY A 450 -9.80 -35.53 -27.20
C GLY A 450 -8.72 -34.91 -26.27
N SER A 451 -7.62 -35.59 -26.02
CA SER A 451 -6.53 -35.03 -25.21
C SER A 451 -5.75 -34.00 -26.00
N ILE A 452 -5.34 -32.91 -25.33
CA ILE A 452 -4.43 -31.88 -25.86
C ILE A 452 -3.13 -31.94 -25.10
N VAL A 453 -2.04 -32.25 -25.82
CA VAL A 453 -0.68 -32.23 -25.28
C VAL A 453 0.01 -30.99 -25.84
N ALA A 454 0.51 -30.12 -24.98
CA ALA A 454 1.24 -28.92 -25.38
C ALA A 454 2.17 -28.49 -24.26
N ASP A 455 3.38 -28.05 -24.61
CA ASP A 455 4.33 -27.44 -23.68
C ASP A 455 3.81 -26.08 -23.17
N TYR A 456 3.01 -25.41 -23.99
CA TYR A 456 2.45 -24.09 -23.68
C TYR A 456 1.13 -23.85 -24.42
N ILE A 457 0.11 -23.36 -23.69
CA ILE A 457 -1.20 -23.00 -24.25
C ILE A 457 -1.50 -21.53 -23.95
N THR A 458 -1.59 -20.69 -25.00
CA THR A 458 -2.04 -19.29 -24.88
C THR A 458 -3.51 -19.20 -25.25
N THR A 459 -4.35 -18.84 -24.31
CA THR A 459 -5.80 -18.68 -24.52
C THR A 459 -6.33 -17.45 -23.78
N GLY A 460 -7.42 -16.85 -24.30
CA GLY A 460 -8.10 -15.72 -23.64
C GLY A 460 -8.94 -16.18 -22.43
N VAL A 461 -9.68 -17.27 -22.60
CA VAL A 461 -10.49 -17.90 -21.55
C VAL A 461 -10.39 -19.41 -21.71
N LEU A 462 -10.01 -20.10 -20.66
CA LEU A 462 -10.05 -21.55 -20.56
C LEU A 462 -11.13 -21.93 -19.53
N ASN A 463 -12.24 -22.49 -19.99
CA ASN A 463 -13.28 -23.07 -19.13
C ASN A 463 -12.94 -24.54 -18.91
N ALA A 464 -12.68 -24.94 -17.67
CA ALA A 464 -12.43 -26.32 -17.32
C ALA A 464 -13.12 -26.65 -16.00
N ASP A 465 -13.78 -27.81 -15.94
CA ASP A 465 -14.45 -28.28 -14.73
C ASP A 465 -13.45 -28.74 -13.65
N VAL A 466 -12.26 -29.15 -14.09
CA VAL A 466 -11.16 -29.53 -13.20
C VAL A 466 -9.82 -29.16 -13.84
N ILE A 467 -9.08 -28.30 -13.15
CA ILE A 467 -7.65 -28.06 -13.42
C ILE A 467 -6.87 -28.67 -12.25
N ARG A 468 -6.01 -29.64 -12.54
CA ARG A 468 -5.15 -30.32 -11.55
C ARG A 468 -3.72 -29.84 -11.69
#